data_e855def6e87663775e5d211ca04ecc3e
#
_entry.id   e855def6e87663775e5d211ca04ecc3e
#
_cell.length_a   1.000
_cell.length_b   1.000
_cell.length_c   1.000
_cell.angle_alpha   90.00
_cell.angle_beta   90.00
_cell.angle_gamma   90.00
#
_symmetry.space_group_name_H-M   'P 1'
#
loop_
_entity.id
_entity.type
_entity.pdbx_description
1 polymer ?
#
loop_
_entity_poly.entity_id
_entity_poly.type
_entity_poly.pdbx_seq_one_letter_code
_entity_poly.pdbx_strand_id
1 'polypeptide(L)'
;MRNPQNVLKSLKLKACNKEYSFQRLYRNLYNPELYYLAYQNIYAKEGNMTEGSDRKTIDGMSIKRIERLIASLKDHSYHPNPARRMYIRKNNNPQKMRPLGIPSFDDKLLQEVVRMILESIYEKSFSCHSHGFRPNRSCHTALMEVKHKFIGTKWFIEGDIKGCFDNVDHAVLINLLRRRIKDEYFISLIWKFLKAGYMENWVYHNTYSGTPQGSIISPILANIYLHELDCFMEWLSAEFHNGKVRKRTAEYQKQVGHMQYLRDRKYGKSRWDNFSPEEKHAAVAEMKEARAKMMSVPASDSMDKNFRRLVYVRYADDFLVGVIGSQQDALEIKNKIGAFLKENLHLDMSEEKTLITPAKRDKAHFLGYEIFVCDDLTPRNGARSKTRRVMNGQIMLYVPKEKWMNKLFSYQTMKITRDVVTGKEVWTSIQRKQLLHLDDLEILRQYNAEIRGLYNYYKIANNATVLDSFGYMMKYSMYKTLAAKYHTKVKKIREKYRIGKDFGICYETKSGIKTALFYNDGFRRQTEVATGEFDTQVKSYFRTSPCSLIQRLKARKCEWCEAENVDLEVHHVRRLKDLKGKALWERAMIGRRRKTMVLCTACHDLLHAGKLD
;
A
#
# COMPACT_ATOMS: atom_id res chain seq x y z
N MET A 1 -36.17 -0.88 -7.79
CA MET A 1 -34.93 -0.13 -8.10
C MET A 1 -33.87 -1.07 -8.68
N ARG A 2 -32.91 -0.57 -9.48
CA ARG A 2 -31.88 -1.43 -10.06
C ARG A 2 -30.87 -1.84 -9.00
N ASN A 3 -30.49 -3.12 -8.99
CA ASN A 3 -29.44 -3.63 -8.11
C ASN A 3 -28.13 -2.85 -8.34
N PRO A 4 -27.47 -2.30 -7.30
CA PRO A 4 -26.27 -1.50 -7.42
C PRO A 4 -25.13 -2.23 -8.11
N GLN A 5 -24.97 -3.53 -7.89
CA GLN A 5 -23.95 -4.33 -8.54
C GLN A 5 -24.16 -4.43 -10.05
N ASN A 6 -25.41 -4.57 -10.50
CA ASN A 6 -25.74 -4.61 -11.93
C ASN A 6 -25.47 -3.25 -12.59
N VAL A 7 -25.72 -2.12 -11.88
CA VAL A 7 -25.40 -0.79 -12.35
C VAL A 7 -23.89 -0.65 -12.54
N LEU A 8 -23.10 -0.93 -11.51
CA LEU A 8 -21.63 -0.83 -11.55
C LEU A 8 -21.02 -1.79 -12.58
N LYS A 9 -21.53 -3.01 -12.68
CA LYS A 9 -21.11 -3.99 -13.71
C LYS A 9 -21.40 -3.50 -15.12
N SER A 10 -22.57 -2.91 -15.35
CA SER A 10 -22.94 -2.32 -16.65
C SER A 10 -22.02 -1.15 -17.03
N LEU A 11 -21.69 -0.26 -16.07
CA LEU A 11 -20.74 0.82 -16.30
C LEU A 11 -19.36 0.27 -16.67
N LYS A 12 -18.88 -0.75 -15.94
CA LYS A 12 -17.60 -1.40 -16.21
C LYS A 12 -17.54 -2.08 -17.57
N LEU A 13 -18.64 -2.69 -18.04
CA LEU A 13 -18.71 -3.29 -19.36
C LEU A 13 -18.67 -2.22 -20.46
N LYS A 14 -19.43 -1.16 -20.33
CA LYS A 14 -19.42 -0.04 -21.27
C LYS A 14 -18.06 0.67 -21.31
N ALA A 15 -17.36 0.75 -20.19
CA ALA A 15 -16.03 1.33 -20.07
C ALA A 15 -14.95 0.56 -20.85
N CYS A 16 -15.19 -0.70 -21.23
CA CYS A 16 -14.28 -1.46 -22.09
C CYS A 16 -14.15 -0.85 -23.49
N ASN A 17 -15.21 -0.21 -24.00
CA ASN A 17 -15.12 0.62 -25.20
C ASN A 17 -14.55 2.00 -24.82
N LYS A 18 -13.35 2.30 -25.33
CA LYS A 18 -12.66 3.58 -25.06
C LYS A 18 -13.40 4.78 -25.65
N GLU A 19 -14.15 4.59 -26.74
CA GLU A 19 -14.94 5.62 -27.43
C GLU A 19 -16.28 5.90 -26.73
N TYR A 20 -16.71 5.02 -25.80
CA TYR A 20 -17.99 5.19 -25.14
C TYR A 20 -17.99 6.38 -24.21
N SER A 21 -18.91 7.33 -24.42
CA SER A 21 -19.14 8.47 -23.54
C SER A 21 -20.38 8.29 -22.66
N PHE A 22 -20.22 8.62 -21.37
CA PHE A 22 -21.26 8.44 -20.35
C PHE A 22 -22.10 9.71 -20.23
N GLN A 23 -23.41 9.65 -20.55
CA GLN A 23 -24.31 10.82 -20.62
C GLN A 23 -25.28 10.96 -19.45
N ARG A 24 -25.56 9.88 -18.71
CA ARG A 24 -26.61 9.87 -17.67
C ARG A 24 -26.12 9.24 -16.37
N LEU A 25 -24.99 9.71 -15.85
CA LEU A 25 -24.40 9.16 -14.62
C LEU A 25 -25.07 9.71 -13.37
N TYR A 26 -25.45 11.00 -13.38
CA TYR A 26 -26.01 11.69 -12.23
C TYR A 26 -27.27 11.02 -11.68
N ARG A 27 -28.14 10.50 -12.55
CA ARG A 27 -29.35 9.78 -12.13
C ARG A 27 -29.09 8.51 -11.32
N ASN A 28 -27.87 7.93 -11.39
CA ASN A 28 -27.52 6.79 -10.53
C ASN A 28 -27.42 7.20 -9.06
N LEU A 29 -27.16 8.47 -8.78
CA LEU A 29 -27.12 9.03 -7.44
C LEU A 29 -28.49 9.06 -6.75
N TYR A 30 -29.58 8.83 -7.50
CA TYR A 30 -30.94 8.71 -6.93
C TYR A 30 -31.26 7.30 -6.41
N ASN A 31 -30.36 6.33 -6.60
CA ASN A 31 -30.57 4.96 -6.19
C ASN A 31 -30.09 4.74 -4.74
N PRO A 32 -31.00 4.60 -3.73
CA PRO A 32 -30.63 4.42 -2.33
C PRO A 32 -29.81 3.14 -2.07
N GLU A 33 -29.95 2.11 -2.91
CA GLU A 33 -29.17 0.88 -2.76
C GLU A 33 -27.66 1.11 -2.97
N LEU A 34 -27.24 2.13 -3.76
CA LEU A 34 -25.83 2.52 -3.86
C LEU A 34 -25.32 3.13 -2.56
N TYR A 35 -26.17 3.85 -1.81
CA TYR A 35 -25.80 4.42 -0.50
C TYR A 35 -25.70 3.34 0.57
N TYR A 36 -26.56 2.31 0.54
CA TYR A 36 -26.39 1.18 1.44
C TYR A 36 -25.09 0.44 1.19
N LEU A 37 -24.71 0.24 -0.08
CA LEU A 37 -23.42 -0.34 -0.44
C LEU A 37 -22.26 0.55 -0.02
N ALA A 38 -22.36 1.86 -0.25
CA ALA A 38 -21.37 2.86 0.19
C ALA A 38 -21.20 2.84 1.71
N TYR A 39 -22.30 2.87 2.45
CA TYR A 39 -22.28 2.79 3.90
C TYR A 39 -21.62 1.49 4.40
N GLN A 40 -21.94 0.35 3.77
CA GLN A 40 -21.31 -0.95 4.05
C GLN A 40 -19.79 -0.92 3.85
N ASN A 41 -19.29 -0.15 2.87
CA ASN A 41 -17.86 -0.02 2.61
C ASN A 41 -17.12 0.82 3.65
N ILE A 42 -17.81 1.82 4.23
CA ILE A 42 -17.14 2.81 5.07
C ILE A 42 -17.45 2.70 6.56
N TYR A 43 -18.59 2.10 6.98
CA TYR A 43 -19.08 2.18 8.37
C TYR A 43 -18.09 1.70 9.43
N ALA A 44 -17.26 0.70 9.13
CA ALA A 44 -16.35 0.12 10.10
C ALA A 44 -15.10 0.96 10.39
N LYS A 45 -14.87 2.05 9.64
CA LYS A 45 -13.68 2.91 9.78
C LYS A 45 -13.84 3.82 10.99
N GLU A 46 -12.89 3.77 11.93
CA GLU A 46 -12.89 4.58 13.17
C GLU A 46 -12.92 6.09 12.91
N GLY A 47 -12.32 6.55 11.81
CA GLY A 47 -12.30 7.96 11.40
C GLY A 47 -13.68 8.54 11.08
N ASN A 48 -14.72 7.72 10.91
CA ASN A 48 -16.08 8.19 10.67
C ASN A 48 -16.81 8.66 11.94
N MET A 49 -16.27 8.34 13.12
CA MET A 49 -16.70 8.93 14.40
C MET A 49 -16.03 10.29 14.69
N THR A 50 -15.25 10.80 13.74
CA THR A 50 -14.67 12.14 13.84
C THR A 50 -15.59 13.13 13.11
N GLU A 51 -16.01 14.17 13.84
CA GLU A 51 -16.93 15.19 13.33
C GLU A 51 -16.35 15.96 12.13
N GLY A 52 -17.21 16.25 11.17
CA GLY A 52 -16.93 17.21 10.10
C GLY A 52 -17.05 18.67 10.57
N SER A 53 -17.15 19.60 9.64
CA SER A 53 -17.45 21.02 9.94
C SER A 53 -18.89 21.25 10.40
N ASP A 54 -19.79 20.36 10.01
CA ASP A 54 -21.20 20.33 10.44
C ASP A 54 -21.42 19.66 11.81
N ARG A 55 -20.36 19.26 12.50
CA ARG A 55 -20.37 18.53 13.77
C ARG A 55 -21.07 17.16 13.73
N LYS A 56 -21.42 16.66 12.53
CA LYS A 56 -22.03 15.35 12.37
C LYS A 56 -20.99 14.26 12.17
N THR A 57 -21.34 13.08 12.66
CA THR A 57 -20.55 11.85 12.49
C THR A 57 -21.37 10.78 11.77
N ILE A 58 -20.85 9.55 11.74
CA ILE A 58 -21.61 8.39 11.27
C ILE A 58 -22.76 8.01 12.19
N ASP A 59 -22.73 8.45 13.44
CA ASP A 59 -23.78 8.19 14.41
C ASP A 59 -25.10 8.82 13.97
N GLY A 60 -26.24 8.20 14.29
CA GLY A 60 -27.53 8.63 13.78
C GLY A 60 -27.75 8.33 12.28
N MET A 61 -27.01 7.38 11.71
CA MET A 61 -27.23 6.97 10.33
C MET A 61 -28.58 6.28 10.17
N SER A 62 -29.41 6.74 9.24
CA SER A 62 -30.79 6.28 9.03
C SER A 62 -31.17 6.26 7.54
N ILE A 63 -32.26 5.56 7.23
CA ILE A 63 -32.83 5.56 5.87
C ILE A 63 -33.29 6.97 5.50
N LYS A 64 -33.95 7.68 6.42
CA LYS A 64 -34.38 9.08 6.21
C LYS A 64 -33.22 10.03 5.91
N ARG A 65 -32.03 9.80 6.50
CA ARG A 65 -30.82 10.59 6.21
C ARG A 65 -30.36 10.42 4.76
N ILE A 66 -30.42 9.19 4.23
CA ILE A 66 -30.15 8.89 2.81
C ILE A 66 -31.20 9.53 1.90
N GLU A 67 -32.49 9.42 2.25
CA GLU A 67 -33.59 9.99 1.46
C GLU A 67 -33.49 11.51 1.36
N ARG A 68 -33.18 12.20 2.45
CA ARG A 68 -32.91 13.66 2.45
C ARG A 68 -31.75 14.03 1.54
N LEU A 69 -30.64 13.26 1.60
CA LEU A 69 -29.49 13.48 0.71
C LEU A 69 -29.88 13.27 -0.76
N ILE A 70 -30.66 12.24 -1.07
CA ILE A 70 -31.14 11.98 -2.44
C ILE A 70 -32.11 13.09 -2.89
N ALA A 71 -32.98 13.60 -2.01
CA ALA A 71 -33.88 14.70 -2.34
C ALA A 71 -33.10 15.95 -2.74
N SER A 72 -32.08 16.35 -1.96
CA SER A 72 -31.23 17.51 -2.29
C SER A 72 -30.40 17.34 -3.58
N LEU A 73 -30.16 16.10 -4.01
CA LEU A 73 -29.53 15.84 -5.31
C LEU A 73 -30.54 15.94 -6.46
N LYS A 74 -31.81 15.55 -6.24
CA LYS A 74 -32.86 15.61 -7.26
C LYS A 74 -33.26 17.06 -7.60
N ASP A 75 -33.33 17.92 -6.60
CA ASP A 75 -33.67 19.33 -6.74
C ASP A 75 -32.41 20.20 -6.98
N HIS A 76 -31.23 19.59 -7.08
CA HIS A 76 -29.92 20.24 -7.29
C HIS A 76 -29.50 21.22 -6.18
N SER A 77 -30.19 21.24 -5.04
CA SER A 77 -29.86 22.10 -3.87
C SER A 77 -28.64 21.61 -3.09
N TYR A 78 -28.14 20.40 -3.37
CA TYR A 78 -26.99 19.85 -2.66
C TYR A 78 -25.73 20.70 -2.82
N HIS A 79 -25.14 21.06 -1.68
CA HIS A 79 -23.82 21.68 -1.58
C HIS A 79 -22.99 20.93 -0.54
N PRO A 80 -21.76 20.49 -0.87
CA PRO A 80 -20.88 19.84 0.09
C PRO A 80 -20.44 20.84 1.16
N ASN A 81 -20.32 20.36 2.39
CA ASN A 81 -19.75 21.13 3.48
C ASN A 81 -18.24 21.31 3.30
N PRO A 82 -17.65 22.45 3.72
CA PRO A 82 -16.20 22.58 3.76
C PRO A 82 -15.57 21.52 4.66
N ALA A 83 -14.44 20.96 4.24
CA ALA A 83 -13.75 19.94 5.04
C ALA A 83 -13.12 20.56 6.29
N ARG A 84 -13.27 19.95 7.47
CA ARG A 84 -12.57 20.38 8.69
C ARG A 84 -11.09 20.04 8.59
N ARG A 85 -10.20 21.02 8.62
CA ARG A 85 -8.75 20.82 8.55
C ARG A 85 -8.19 20.47 9.92
N MET A 86 -7.37 19.41 9.95
CA MET A 86 -6.58 18.99 11.09
C MET A 86 -5.16 18.66 10.64
N TYR A 87 -4.19 18.84 11.53
CA TYR A 87 -2.80 18.54 11.23
C TYR A 87 -2.34 17.27 11.93
N ILE A 88 -1.72 16.37 11.17
CA ILE A 88 -1.10 15.16 11.70
C ILE A 88 0.41 15.19 11.45
N ARG A 89 1.19 14.70 12.41
CA ARG A 89 2.66 14.64 12.28
C ARG A 89 3.06 13.66 11.19
N LYS A 90 4.04 14.04 10.35
CA LYS A 90 4.62 13.10 9.38
C LYS A 90 5.50 12.08 10.10
N ASN A 91 5.31 10.80 9.80
CA ASN A 91 6.08 9.71 10.43
C ASN A 91 7.60 9.82 10.23
N ASN A 92 8.04 10.39 9.10
CA ASN A 92 9.46 10.51 8.75
C ASN A 92 10.10 11.81 9.26
N ASN A 93 9.31 12.80 9.66
CA ASN A 93 9.79 14.07 10.21
C ASN A 93 8.73 14.64 11.15
N PRO A 94 8.89 14.46 12.48
CA PRO A 94 7.93 14.92 13.47
C PRO A 94 7.70 16.44 13.50
N GLN A 95 8.63 17.23 12.98
CA GLN A 95 8.50 18.69 12.89
C GLN A 95 7.62 19.12 11.70
N LYS A 96 7.48 18.26 10.67
CA LYS A 96 6.62 18.55 9.52
C LYS A 96 5.22 17.98 9.75
N MET A 97 4.24 18.85 9.62
CA MET A 97 2.82 18.49 9.72
C MET A 97 2.24 18.20 8.34
N ARG A 98 1.24 17.31 8.28
CA ARG A 98 0.44 17.05 7.09
C ARG A 98 -0.98 17.54 7.35
N PRO A 99 -1.53 18.44 6.53
CA PRO A 99 -2.93 18.83 6.62
C PRO A 99 -3.82 17.66 6.21
N LEU A 100 -4.85 17.38 7.00
CA LEU A 100 -5.87 16.38 6.73
C LEU A 100 -7.23 17.08 6.71
N GLY A 101 -7.95 16.99 5.60
CA GLY A 101 -9.34 17.45 5.49
C GLY A 101 -10.30 16.35 5.92
N ILE A 102 -11.18 16.64 6.84
CA ILE A 102 -12.23 15.74 7.31
C ILE A 102 -13.57 16.23 6.74
N PRO A 103 -14.10 15.59 5.66
CA PRO A 103 -15.42 15.92 5.15
C PRO A 103 -16.53 15.56 6.14
N SER A 104 -17.71 16.15 6.02
CA SER A 104 -18.89 15.71 6.76
C SER A 104 -19.24 14.25 6.42
N PHE A 105 -19.99 13.58 7.27
CA PHE A 105 -20.28 12.16 7.02
C PHE A 105 -21.20 11.97 5.80
N ASP A 106 -22.16 12.86 5.58
CA ASP A 106 -23.05 12.80 4.41
C ASP A 106 -22.26 12.98 3.12
N ASP A 107 -21.27 13.91 3.12
CA ASP A 107 -20.37 14.10 1.98
C ASP A 107 -19.49 12.86 1.76
N LYS A 108 -18.95 12.24 2.83
CA LYS A 108 -18.21 10.97 2.72
C LYS A 108 -19.03 9.87 2.09
N LEU A 109 -20.32 9.78 2.45
CA LEU A 109 -21.22 8.77 1.92
C LEU A 109 -21.48 8.96 0.43
N LEU A 110 -21.78 10.20 0.00
CA LEU A 110 -21.97 10.55 -1.40
C LEU A 110 -20.66 10.40 -2.20
N GLN A 111 -19.55 10.85 -1.65
CA GLN A 111 -18.23 10.66 -2.26
C GLN A 111 -17.89 9.18 -2.49
N GLU A 112 -18.29 8.27 -1.60
CA GLU A 112 -18.10 6.83 -1.81
C GLU A 112 -18.95 6.31 -2.98
N VAL A 113 -20.20 6.79 -3.13
CA VAL A 113 -21.03 6.46 -4.30
C VAL A 113 -20.38 6.95 -5.59
N VAL A 114 -19.94 8.21 -5.63
CA VAL A 114 -19.23 8.80 -6.77
C VAL A 114 -17.94 8.05 -7.08
N ARG A 115 -17.16 7.68 -6.05
CA ARG A 115 -15.93 6.88 -6.20
C ARG A 115 -16.21 5.52 -6.86
N MET A 116 -17.27 4.81 -6.44
CA MET A 116 -17.63 3.52 -7.03
C MET A 116 -18.00 3.66 -8.52
N ILE A 117 -18.70 4.73 -8.88
CA ILE A 117 -19.06 5.03 -10.28
C ILE A 117 -17.78 5.32 -11.09
N LEU A 118 -16.94 6.23 -10.63
CA LEU A 118 -15.69 6.59 -11.30
C LEU A 118 -14.74 5.38 -11.43
N GLU A 119 -14.59 4.58 -10.39
CA GLU A 119 -13.79 3.36 -10.42
C GLU A 119 -14.31 2.37 -11.48
N SER A 120 -15.63 2.23 -11.59
CA SER A 120 -16.23 1.37 -12.62
C SER A 120 -15.94 1.85 -14.06
N ILE A 121 -15.74 3.14 -14.24
CA ILE A 121 -15.46 3.75 -15.55
C ILE A 121 -13.95 3.71 -15.88
N TYR A 122 -13.09 4.09 -14.91
CA TYR A 122 -11.68 4.38 -15.20
C TYR A 122 -10.72 3.24 -14.88
N GLU A 123 -11.07 2.30 -13.96
CA GLU A 123 -10.13 1.26 -13.52
C GLU A 123 -9.53 0.44 -14.67
N LYS A 124 -10.30 0.16 -15.72
CA LYS A 124 -9.80 -0.60 -16.88
C LYS A 124 -8.94 0.21 -17.84
N SER A 125 -9.05 1.52 -17.82
CA SER A 125 -8.25 2.41 -18.67
C SER A 125 -6.90 2.74 -18.07
N PHE A 126 -6.75 2.62 -16.74
CA PHE A 126 -5.48 2.92 -16.09
C PHE A 126 -4.35 2.01 -16.54
N SER A 127 -3.17 2.61 -16.70
CA SER A 127 -1.93 1.89 -17.03
C SER A 127 -1.68 0.70 -16.09
N CYS A 128 -1.11 -0.36 -16.62
CA CYS A 128 -0.68 -1.51 -15.82
C CYS A 128 0.48 -1.16 -14.88
N HIS A 129 1.18 -0.05 -15.11
CA HIS A 129 2.29 0.45 -14.32
C HIS A 129 1.88 1.33 -13.14
N SER A 130 0.59 1.66 -13.02
CA SER A 130 0.02 2.42 -11.90
C SER A 130 -0.54 1.48 -10.82
N HIS A 131 -0.10 1.62 -9.56
CA HIS A 131 -0.44 0.69 -8.48
C HIS A 131 -1.14 1.31 -7.27
N GLY A 132 -0.94 2.61 -6.99
CA GLY A 132 -1.49 3.26 -5.81
C GLY A 132 -3.01 3.43 -5.85
N PHE A 133 -3.70 3.20 -4.74
CA PHE A 133 -5.14 3.42 -4.57
C PHE A 133 -6.06 2.68 -5.56
N ARG A 134 -5.64 1.54 -6.07
CA ARG A 134 -6.39 0.73 -7.04
C ARG A 134 -6.79 -0.62 -6.47
N PRO A 135 -7.94 -1.20 -6.90
CA PRO A 135 -8.36 -2.53 -6.48
C PRO A 135 -7.33 -3.60 -6.85
N ASN A 136 -7.08 -4.54 -5.94
CA ASN A 136 -6.15 -5.66 -6.13
C ASN A 136 -4.70 -5.25 -6.46
N ARG A 137 -4.33 -4.00 -6.16
CA ARG A 137 -2.98 -3.47 -6.29
C ARG A 137 -2.48 -3.00 -4.93
N SER A 138 -1.16 -3.05 -4.73
CA SER A 138 -0.52 -2.69 -3.47
C SER A 138 0.93 -2.23 -3.71
N CYS A 139 1.58 -1.71 -2.68
CA CYS A 139 3.02 -1.43 -2.73
C CYS A 139 3.83 -2.68 -3.13
N HIS A 140 3.40 -3.87 -2.70
CA HIS A 140 4.07 -5.12 -3.10
C HIS A 140 3.90 -5.42 -4.59
N THR A 141 2.75 -5.17 -5.19
CA THR A 141 2.57 -5.39 -6.65
C THR A 141 3.46 -4.44 -7.45
N ALA A 142 3.64 -3.18 -7.01
CA ALA A 142 4.58 -2.24 -7.62
C ALA A 142 6.03 -2.72 -7.49
N LEU A 143 6.45 -3.13 -6.29
CA LEU A 143 7.81 -3.63 -6.03
C LEU A 143 8.12 -4.92 -6.79
N MET A 144 7.12 -5.81 -6.96
CA MET A 144 7.30 -7.01 -7.77
C MET A 144 7.41 -6.68 -9.26
N GLU A 145 6.70 -5.67 -9.73
CA GLU A 145 6.89 -5.19 -11.10
C GLU A 145 8.30 -4.62 -11.31
N VAL A 146 8.80 -3.79 -10.37
CA VAL A 146 10.19 -3.32 -10.38
C VAL A 146 11.15 -4.51 -10.43
N LYS A 147 10.96 -5.52 -9.58
CA LYS A 147 11.81 -6.68 -9.51
C LYS A 147 11.88 -7.47 -10.82
N HIS A 148 10.79 -7.56 -11.56
CA HIS A 148 10.73 -8.35 -12.80
C HIS A 148 11.06 -7.55 -14.06
N LYS A 149 10.69 -6.26 -14.13
CA LYS A 149 10.84 -5.46 -15.35
C LYS A 149 12.12 -4.60 -15.38
N PHE A 150 12.71 -4.26 -14.24
CA PHE A 150 13.87 -3.38 -14.18
C PHE A 150 15.22 -4.11 -14.25
N ILE A 151 15.22 -5.36 -14.68
CA ILE A 151 16.43 -6.18 -14.79
C ILE A 151 17.45 -5.50 -15.71
N GLY A 152 18.68 -5.34 -15.22
CA GLY A 152 19.79 -4.76 -15.96
C GLY A 152 19.75 -3.24 -16.13
N THR A 153 18.87 -2.54 -15.41
CA THR A 153 18.85 -1.07 -15.31
C THR A 153 20.22 -0.51 -14.92
N LYS A 154 20.57 0.65 -15.48
CA LYS A 154 21.83 1.37 -15.21
C LYS A 154 21.61 2.56 -14.29
N TRP A 155 20.52 3.27 -14.49
CA TRP A 155 20.15 4.46 -13.76
C TRP A 155 18.72 4.35 -13.26
N PHE A 156 18.51 4.64 -12.00
CA PHE A 156 17.17 4.89 -11.47
C PHE A 156 16.91 6.39 -11.44
N ILE A 157 15.70 6.80 -11.81
CA ILE A 157 15.18 8.13 -11.53
C ILE A 157 14.09 7.95 -10.48
N GLU A 158 14.38 8.43 -9.26
CA GLU A 158 13.45 8.43 -8.13
C GLU A 158 12.62 9.70 -8.25
N GLY A 159 11.34 9.60 -8.60
CA GLY A 159 10.48 10.75 -8.84
C GLY A 159 9.46 10.97 -7.72
N ASP A 160 9.36 12.22 -7.25
CA ASP A 160 8.35 12.69 -6.29
C ASP A 160 7.70 13.97 -6.82
N ILE A 161 6.37 14.02 -6.85
CA ILE A 161 5.63 15.19 -7.30
C ILE A 161 5.34 16.08 -6.09
N LYS A 162 5.79 17.35 -6.16
CA LYS A 162 5.65 18.29 -5.05
C LYS A 162 4.19 18.59 -4.74
N GLY A 163 3.72 18.12 -3.57
CA GLY A 163 2.36 18.42 -3.10
C GLY A 163 1.27 18.02 -4.09
N CYS A 164 1.39 16.87 -4.74
CA CYS A 164 0.52 16.44 -5.83
C CYS A 164 -0.97 16.64 -5.53
N PHE A 165 -1.45 16.16 -4.37
CA PHE A 165 -2.86 16.31 -3.97
C PHE A 165 -3.29 17.76 -3.75
N ASP A 166 -2.39 18.62 -3.33
CA ASP A 166 -2.68 20.03 -3.03
C ASP A 166 -2.59 20.92 -4.27
N ASN A 167 -1.94 20.45 -5.35
CA ASN A 167 -1.64 21.21 -6.55
C ASN A 167 -2.39 20.73 -7.80
N VAL A 168 -3.31 19.75 -7.70
CA VAL A 168 -4.14 19.34 -8.84
C VAL A 168 -4.91 20.53 -9.39
N ASP A 169 -4.70 20.85 -10.66
CA ASP A 169 -5.47 21.89 -11.36
C ASP A 169 -6.90 21.40 -11.62
N HIS A 170 -7.88 22.13 -11.07
CA HIS A 170 -9.30 21.76 -11.17
C HIS A 170 -9.81 21.79 -12.61
N ALA A 171 -9.37 22.78 -13.42
CA ALA A 171 -9.81 22.92 -14.80
C ALA A 171 -9.29 21.78 -15.67
N VAL A 172 -8.00 21.45 -15.52
CA VAL A 172 -7.37 20.31 -16.20
C VAL A 172 -8.09 19.02 -15.82
N LEU A 173 -8.29 18.76 -14.51
CA LEU A 173 -8.99 17.55 -14.04
C LEU A 173 -10.41 17.43 -14.62
N ILE A 174 -11.18 18.51 -14.63
CA ILE A 174 -12.54 18.52 -15.18
C ILE A 174 -12.53 18.26 -16.69
N ASN A 175 -11.57 18.84 -17.42
CA ASN A 175 -11.41 18.58 -18.86
C ASN A 175 -11.08 17.11 -19.13
N LEU A 176 -10.22 16.48 -18.31
CA LEU A 176 -9.92 15.05 -18.39
C LEU A 176 -11.17 14.18 -18.15
N LEU A 177 -11.97 14.54 -17.15
CA LEU A 177 -13.23 13.85 -16.88
C LEU A 177 -14.22 13.99 -18.05
N ARG A 178 -14.34 15.19 -18.65
CA ARG A 178 -15.22 15.48 -19.79
C ARG A 178 -14.86 14.70 -21.06
N ARG A 179 -13.65 14.18 -21.18
CA ARG A 179 -13.30 13.30 -22.31
C ARG A 179 -14.20 12.05 -22.37
N ARG A 180 -14.58 11.50 -21.20
CA ARG A 180 -15.42 10.30 -21.09
C ARG A 180 -16.82 10.54 -20.51
N ILE A 181 -17.01 11.58 -19.73
CA ILE A 181 -18.27 11.90 -19.03
C ILE A 181 -18.86 13.15 -19.66
N LYS A 182 -20.02 12.98 -20.31
CA LYS A 182 -20.78 14.07 -20.96
C LYS A 182 -22.01 14.49 -20.15
N ASP A 183 -22.09 14.08 -18.88
CA ASP A 183 -23.14 14.45 -17.94
C ASP A 183 -22.69 15.65 -17.11
N GLU A 184 -23.11 16.84 -17.50
CA GLU A 184 -22.67 18.09 -16.84
C GLU A 184 -23.18 18.22 -15.41
N TYR A 185 -24.30 17.60 -15.03
CA TYR A 185 -24.73 17.55 -13.63
C TYR A 185 -23.77 16.73 -12.77
N PHE A 186 -23.27 15.62 -13.31
CA PHE A 186 -22.26 14.80 -12.61
C PHE A 186 -20.92 15.53 -12.53
N ILE A 187 -20.50 16.21 -13.58
CA ILE A 187 -19.29 17.05 -13.59
C ILE A 187 -19.41 18.22 -12.61
N SER A 188 -20.57 18.90 -12.60
CA SER A 188 -20.85 19.98 -11.66
C SER A 188 -20.77 19.53 -10.20
N LEU A 189 -21.24 18.31 -9.88
CA LEU A 189 -21.11 17.74 -8.54
C LEU A 189 -19.65 17.54 -8.15
N ILE A 190 -18.82 17.02 -9.06
CA ILE A 190 -17.38 16.88 -8.78
C ILE A 190 -16.74 18.25 -8.58
N TRP A 191 -17.11 19.23 -9.39
CA TRP A 191 -16.64 20.61 -9.24
C TRP A 191 -17.03 21.21 -7.89
N LYS A 192 -18.27 20.97 -7.42
CA LYS A 192 -18.72 21.39 -6.09
C LYS A 192 -17.84 20.76 -4.98
N PHE A 193 -17.46 19.47 -5.08
CA PHE A 193 -16.55 18.84 -4.12
C PHE A 193 -15.15 19.46 -4.12
N LEU A 194 -14.61 19.78 -5.30
CA LEU A 194 -13.28 20.42 -5.42
C LEU A 194 -13.27 21.84 -4.83
N LYS A 195 -14.38 22.57 -4.98
CA LYS A 195 -14.53 23.95 -4.51
C LYS A 195 -15.18 24.12 -3.13
N ALA A 196 -15.47 23.02 -2.44
CA ALA A 196 -16.14 23.06 -1.12
C ALA A 196 -15.38 23.87 -0.05
N GLY A 197 -14.08 24.07 -0.21
CA GLY A 197 -13.24 24.77 0.77
C GLY A 197 -12.91 23.91 1.98
N TYR A 198 -12.30 24.57 2.97
CA TYR A 198 -12.01 23.94 4.25
C TYR A 198 -12.16 24.93 5.40
N MET A 199 -12.44 24.38 6.59
CA MET A 199 -12.49 25.09 7.85
C MET A 199 -11.23 24.83 8.65
N GLU A 200 -10.49 25.88 8.99
CA GLU A 200 -9.31 25.81 9.86
C GLU A 200 -9.53 26.78 11.04
N ASN A 201 -9.44 26.27 12.26
CA ASN A 201 -9.78 27.04 13.47
C ASN A 201 -11.14 27.74 13.39
N TRP A 202 -12.11 27.09 12.74
CA TRP A 202 -13.47 27.60 12.47
C TRP A 202 -13.54 28.82 11.53
N VAL A 203 -12.44 29.11 10.82
CA VAL A 203 -12.40 30.10 9.73
C VAL A 203 -12.47 29.37 8.39
N TYR A 204 -13.33 29.86 7.51
CA TYR A 204 -13.51 29.30 6.16
C TYR A 204 -12.40 29.78 5.22
N HIS A 205 -11.88 28.83 4.43
CA HIS A 205 -10.89 29.07 3.39
C HIS A 205 -11.36 28.46 2.05
N ASN A 206 -11.23 29.22 1.00
CA ASN A 206 -11.50 28.73 -0.36
C ASN A 206 -10.42 27.72 -0.81
N THR A 207 -10.82 26.75 -1.63
CA THR A 207 -9.90 25.85 -2.32
C THR A 207 -9.80 26.26 -3.80
N TYR A 208 -8.63 26.72 -4.21
CA TYR A 208 -8.36 27.15 -5.59
C TYR A 208 -7.75 26.03 -6.44
N SER A 209 -7.00 25.13 -5.82
CA SER A 209 -6.35 23.96 -6.42
C SER A 209 -6.40 22.79 -5.44
N GLY A 210 -6.12 21.61 -5.95
CA GLY A 210 -5.96 20.42 -5.15
C GLY A 210 -7.25 19.67 -4.83
N THR A 211 -7.04 18.48 -4.31
CA THR A 211 -8.09 17.61 -3.80
C THR A 211 -7.86 17.43 -2.29
N PRO A 212 -8.87 17.66 -1.43
CA PRO A 212 -8.65 17.59 0.03
C PRO A 212 -8.04 16.27 0.46
N GLN A 213 -6.86 16.30 1.11
CA GLN A 213 -6.24 15.11 1.67
C GLN A 213 -7.15 14.54 2.77
N GLY A 214 -7.71 13.35 2.55
CA GLY A 214 -8.69 12.72 3.45
C GLY A 214 -10.10 12.59 2.86
N SER A 215 -10.38 13.22 1.74
CA SER A 215 -11.59 12.98 0.94
C SER A 215 -11.57 11.58 0.31
N ILE A 216 -12.74 10.94 0.23
CA ILE A 216 -12.86 9.57 -0.30
C ILE A 216 -12.64 9.52 -1.82
N ILE A 217 -12.99 10.58 -2.54
CA ILE A 217 -12.82 10.62 -3.99
C ILE A 217 -11.44 11.10 -4.44
N SER A 218 -10.66 11.77 -3.58
CA SER A 218 -9.36 12.33 -3.97
C SER A 218 -8.39 11.30 -4.57
N PRO A 219 -8.27 10.06 -4.06
CA PRO A 219 -7.36 9.07 -4.65
C PRO A 219 -7.72 8.67 -6.09
N ILE A 220 -9.02 8.52 -6.42
CA ILE A 220 -9.42 8.16 -7.79
C ILE A 220 -9.26 9.36 -8.73
N LEU A 221 -9.56 10.58 -8.29
CA LEU A 221 -9.34 11.80 -9.08
C LEU A 221 -7.85 12.02 -9.36
N ALA A 222 -6.98 11.82 -8.37
CA ALA A 222 -5.53 11.87 -8.56
C ALA A 222 -5.04 10.81 -9.55
N ASN A 223 -5.58 9.60 -9.52
CA ASN A 223 -5.23 8.57 -10.49
C ASN A 223 -5.71 8.91 -11.92
N ILE A 224 -6.90 9.54 -12.07
CA ILE A 224 -7.38 10.02 -13.36
C ILE A 224 -6.45 11.11 -13.89
N TYR A 225 -6.03 12.03 -13.03
CA TYR A 225 -5.13 13.12 -13.37
C TYR A 225 -3.74 12.62 -13.80
N LEU A 226 -3.14 11.76 -12.99
CA LEU A 226 -1.80 11.21 -13.24
C LEU A 226 -1.78 10.11 -14.30
N HIS A 227 -2.94 9.66 -14.79
CA HIS A 227 -2.98 8.74 -15.93
C HIS A 227 -2.40 9.35 -17.20
N GLU A 228 -2.47 10.67 -17.37
CA GLU A 228 -1.82 11.38 -18.47
C GLU A 228 -0.29 11.20 -18.41
N LEU A 229 0.30 11.26 -17.21
CA LEU A 229 1.72 10.93 -17.00
C LEU A 229 2.00 9.47 -17.36
N ASP A 230 1.13 8.54 -16.97
CA ASP A 230 1.31 7.13 -17.31
C ASP A 230 1.31 6.92 -18.83
N CYS A 231 0.39 7.55 -19.56
CA CYS A 231 0.33 7.52 -21.03
C CYS A 231 1.58 8.14 -21.67
N PHE A 232 2.04 9.27 -21.16
CA PHE A 232 3.27 9.91 -21.61
C PHE A 232 4.48 8.99 -21.41
N MET A 233 4.58 8.32 -20.26
CA MET A 233 5.68 7.40 -19.97
C MET A 233 5.65 6.16 -20.84
N GLU A 234 4.46 5.64 -21.19
CA GLU A 234 4.31 4.54 -22.14
C GLU A 234 4.78 4.96 -23.55
N TRP A 235 4.37 6.14 -24.00
CA TRP A 235 4.84 6.71 -25.27
C TRP A 235 6.36 6.93 -25.28
N LEU A 236 6.90 7.60 -24.25
CA LEU A 236 8.33 7.85 -24.11
C LEU A 236 9.16 6.57 -24.05
N SER A 237 8.62 5.54 -23.38
CA SER A 237 9.23 4.23 -23.32
C SER A 237 9.31 3.59 -24.72
N ALA A 238 8.24 3.67 -25.50
CA ALA A 238 8.21 3.12 -26.86
C ALA A 238 9.21 3.84 -27.79
N GLU A 239 9.30 5.18 -27.69
CA GLU A 239 10.25 5.99 -28.45
C GLU A 239 11.71 5.71 -28.07
N PHE A 240 11.98 5.57 -26.77
CA PHE A 240 13.33 5.38 -26.26
C PHE A 240 13.88 3.96 -26.47
N HIS A 241 13.02 2.96 -26.63
CA HIS A 241 13.44 1.57 -26.81
C HIS A 241 14.18 1.38 -28.13
N ASN A 242 15.40 0.83 -28.05
CA ASN A 242 16.23 0.53 -29.23
C ASN A 242 16.93 -0.82 -29.07
N GLY A 243 17.15 -1.52 -30.18
CA GLY A 243 17.86 -2.79 -30.24
C GLY A 243 17.10 -4.00 -29.67
N LYS A 244 17.34 -5.18 -30.12
CA LYS A 244 16.72 -6.43 -29.62
C LYS A 244 17.57 -7.10 -28.54
N VAL A 245 18.89 -7.13 -28.71
CA VAL A 245 19.85 -7.83 -27.85
C VAL A 245 21.08 -6.96 -27.67
N ARG A 246 21.67 -6.95 -26.47
CA ARG A 246 22.94 -6.27 -26.19
C ARG A 246 24.09 -6.94 -26.93
N LYS A 247 25.04 -6.15 -27.44
CA LYS A 247 26.28 -6.63 -28.01
C LYS A 247 27.07 -7.44 -26.97
N ARG A 248 27.65 -8.56 -27.39
CA ARG A 248 28.56 -9.32 -26.54
C ARG A 248 29.88 -8.58 -26.38
N THR A 249 30.52 -8.69 -25.21
CA THR A 249 31.88 -8.15 -25.01
C THR A 249 32.87 -8.95 -25.84
N ALA A 250 33.92 -8.27 -26.36
CA ALA A 250 34.98 -8.91 -27.15
C ALA A 250 35.66 -10.03 -26.34
N GLU A 251 35.91 -9.79 -25.07
CA GLU A 251 36.51 -10.79 -24.17
C GLU A 251 35.63 -12.04 -24.01
N TYR A 252 34.32 -11.87 -23.81
CA TYR A 252 33.40 -13.01 -23.73
C TYR A 252 33.32 -13.78 -25.06
N GLN A 253 33.32 -13.07 -26.19
CA GLN A 253 33.36 -13.73 -27.51
C GLN A 253 34.63 -14.57 -27.71
N LYS A 254 35.79 -14.06 -27.28
CA LYS A 254 37.06 -14.79 -27.28
C LYS A 254 36.95 -16.09 -26.46
N GLN A 255 36.39 -16.00 -25.23
CA GLN A 255 36.23 -17.17 -24.36
C GLN A 255 35.20 -18.18 -24.94
N VAL A 256 34.12 -17.71 -25.57
CA VAL A 256 33.15 -18.56 -26.25
C VAL A 256 33.82 -19.27 -27.42
N GLY A 257 34.62 -18.57 -28.25
CA GLY A 257 35.39 -19.16 -29.33
C GLY A 257 36.37 -20.22 -28.85
N HIS A 258 37.08 -19.95 -27.75
CA HIS A 258 37.97 -20.96 -27.14
C HIS A 258 37.21 -22.18 -26.65
N MET A 259 36.07 -22.02 -25.98
CA MET A 259 35.20 -23.13 -25.58
C MET A 259 34.69 -23.96 -26.77
N GLN A 260 34.33 -23.31 -27.88
CA GLN A 260 33.91 -23.99 -29.10
C GLN A 260 35.06 -24.77 -29.71
N TYR A 261 36.25 -24.18 -29.79
CA TYR A 261 37.46 -24.86 -30.26
C TYR A 261 37.75 -26.13 -29.45
N LEU A 262 37.75 -26.04 -28.12
CA LEU A 262 37.94 -27.19 -27.23
C LEU A 262 36.90 -28.29 -27.49
N ARG A 263 35.63 -27.93 -27.57
CA ARG A 263 34.52 -28.86 -27.71
C ARG A 263 34.44 -29.51 -29.09
N ASP A 264 34.65 -28.73 -30.13
CA ASP A 264 34.32 -29.16 -31.48
C ASP A 264 35.56 -29.63 -32.27
N ARG A 265 36.76 -29.02 -32.00
CA ARG A 265 38.01 -29.34 -32.71
C ARG A 265 39.00 -30.16 -31.89
N LYS A 266 39.33 -29.70 -30.67
CA LYS A 266 40.33 -30.39 -29.85
C LYS A 266 39.81 -31.72 -29.28
N TYR A 267 38.57 -31.72 -28.78
CA TYR A 267 37.92 -32.86 -28.12
C TYR A 267 36.60 -33.27 -28.77
N GLY A 268 36.45 -33.04 -30.08
CA GLY A 268 35.26 -33.41 -30.85
C GLY A 268 34.95 -34.90 -30.82
N LYS A 269 33.68 -35.28 -31.12
CA LYS A 269 33.20 -36.67 -31.02
C LYS A 269 34.11 -37.67 -31.71
N SER A 270 34.63 -37.38 -32.91
CA SER A 270 35.52 -38.26 -33.67
C SER A 270 36.86 -38.57 -32.98
N ARG A 271 37.31 -37.72 -32.08
CA ARG A 271 38.55 -37.93 -31.33
C ARG A 271 38.29 -38.46 -29.92
N TRP A 272 37.14 -38.12 -29.32
CA TRP A 272 36.78 -38.43 -27.95
C TRP A 272 36.78 -39.95 -27.68
N ASP A 273 36.32 -40.73 -28.63
CA ASP A 273 36.23 -42.17 -28.48
C ASP A 273 37.61 -42.84 -28.44
N ASN A 274 38.64 -42.21 -29.01
CA ASN A 274 40.01 -42.70 -29.10
C ASN A 274 40.87 -42.30 -27.87
N PHE A 275 40.38 -41.44 -26.98
CA PHE A 275 41.13 -40.99 -25.80
C PHE A 275 41.13 -42.05 -24.68
N SER A 276 42.27 -42.20 -24.01
CA SER A 276 42.38 -42.98 -22.78
C SER A 276 41.51 -42.35 -21.65
N PRO A 277 41.19 -43.09 -20.61
CA PRO A 277 40.48 -42.56 -19.44
C PRO A 277 41.18 -41.36 -18.81
N GLU A 278 42.50 -41.33 -18.74
CA GLU A 278 43.31 -40.23 -18.23
C GLU A 278 43.23 -38.98 -19.11
N GLU A 279 43.34 -39.14 -20.42
CA GLU A 279 43.17 -38.06 -21.37
C GLU A 279 41.75 -37.48 -21.37
N LYS A 280 40.73 -38.31 -21.23
CA LYS A 280 39.34 -37.86 -21.05
C LYS A 280 39.19 -37.03 -19.77
N HIS A 281 39.83 -37.44 -18.68
CA HIS A 281 39.79 -36.70 -17.41
C HIS A 281 40.50 -35.34 -17.53
N ALA A 282 41.66 -35.27 -18.16
CA ALA A 282 42.39 -34.04 -18.46
C ALA A 282 41.57 -33.10 -19.37
N ALA A 283 40.96 -33.63 -20.41
CA ALA A 283 40.10 -32.86 -21.32
C ALA A 283 38.88 -32.26 -20.59
N VAL A 284 38.23 -33.02 -19.72
CA VAL A 284 37.12 -32.50 -18.89
C VAL A 284 37.61 -31.40 -17.94
N ALA A 285 38.79 -31.54 -17.36
CA ALA A 285 39.38 -30.54 -16.48
C ALA A 285 39.63 -29.22 -17.26
N GLU A 286 40.27 -29.28 -18.45
CA GLU A 286 40.53 -28.13 -19.27
C GLU A 286 39.23 -27.44 -19.73
N MET A 287 38.20 -28.20 -20.14
CA MET A 287 36.90 -27.64 -20.48
C MET A 287 36.21 -26.98 -19.28
N LYS A 288 36.34 -27.53 -18.07
CA LYS A 288 35.82 -26.90 -16.86
C LYS A 288 36.53 -25.58 -16.56
N GLU A 289 37.85 -25.54 -16.71
CA GLU A 289 38.63 -24.30 -16.50
C GLU A 289 38.28 -23.22 -17.54
N ALA A 290 38.24 -23.57 -18.80
CA ALA A 290 37.83 -22.65 -19.87
C ALA A 290 36.40 -22.12 -19.66
N ARG A 291 35.49 -23.00 -19.18
CA ARG A 291 34.13 -22.57 -18.79
C ARG A 291 34.13 -21.63 -17.60
N ALA A 292 34.95 -21.88 -16.59
CA ALA A 292 35.09 -21.00 -15.45
C ALA A 292 35.60 -19.60 -15.88
N LYS A 293 36.61 -19.54 -16.75
CA LYS A 293 37.12 -18.31 -17.35
C LYS A 293 36.05 -17.57 -18.17
N MET A 294 35.29 -18.28 -19.00
CA MET A 294 34.16 -17.69 -19.73
C MET A 294 33.09 -17.15 -18.78
N MET A 295 32.85 -17.79 -17.67
CA MET A 295 31.85 -17.38 -16.69
C MET A 295 32.33 -16.25 -15.77
N SER A 296 33.62 -15.94 -15.69
CA SER A 296 34.15 -14.84 -14.88
C SER A 296 34.04 -13.47 -15.56
N VAL A 297 33.87 -13.43 -16.90
CA VAL A 297 33.78 -12.17 -17.66
C VAL A 297 32.34 -11.80 -18.02
N PRO A 298 31.98 -10.50 -18.09
CA PRO A 298 30.65 -10.06 -18.50
C PRO A 298 30.27 -10.53 -19.90
N ALA A 299 29.10 -11.16 -20.06
CA ALA A 299 28.68 -11.70 -21.37
C ALA A 299 28.27 -10.64 -22.38
N SER A 300 27.72 -9.53 -21.93
CA SER A 300 27.23 -8.44 -22.79
C SER A 300 27.76 -7.10 -22.34
N ASP A 301 27.97 -6.22 -23.31
CA ASP A 301 28.36 -4.84 -23.06
C ASP A 301 27.24 -4.13 -22.30
N SER A 302 27.58 -3.68 -21.12
CA SER A 302 26.64 -3.01 -20.24
C SER A 302 26.30 -1.59 -20.69
N MET A 303 27.13 -0.98 -21.55
CA MET A 303 27.01 0.39 -22.07
C MET A 303 26.78 0.42 -23.59
N ASP A 304 26.23 -0.67 -24.15
CA ASP A 304 25.92 -0.75 -25.57
C ASP A 304 24.95 0.38 -25.98
N LYS A 305 25.46 1.31 -26.79
CA LYS A 305 24.69 2.47 -27.28
C LYS A 305 23.48 2.10 -28.12
N ASN A 306 23.50 0.90 -28.74
CA ASN A 306 22.42 0.40 -29.59
C ASN A 306 21.36 -0.37 -28.80
N PHE A 307 21.49 -0.51 -27.48
CA PHE A 307 20.51 -1.18 -26.63
C PHE A 307 20.02 -0.23 -25.53
N ARG A 308 18.85 0.34 -25.74
CA ARG A 308 18.22 1.29 -24.83
C ARG A 308 16.87 0.76 -24.33
N ARG A 309 16.58 0.93 -23.05
CA ARG A 309 15.31 0.58 -22.42
C ARG A 309 14.92 1.61 -21.40
N LEU A 310 13.65 1.93 -21.39
CA LEU A 310 12.98 2.74 -20.37
C LEU A 310 11.88 1.91 -19.75
N VAL A 311 11.86 1.77 -18.45
CA VAL A 311 10.81 1.10 -17.67
C VAL A 311 10.32 2.02 -16.57
N TYR A 312 9.03 1.94 -16.25
CA TYR A 312 8.35 2.87 -15.39
C TYR A 312 7.37 2.15 -14.48
N VAL A 313 7.27 2.58 -13.22
CA VAL A 313 6.26 2.14 -12.24
C VAL A 313 5.88 3.33 -11.37
N ARG A 314 4.59 3.51 -11.12
CA ARG A 314 4.04 4.57 -10.26
C ARG A 314 3.19 4.00 -9.12
N TYR A 315 3.32 4.61 -7.97
CA TYR A 315 2.47 4.36 -6.82
C TYR A 315 1.98 5.70 -6.24
N ALA A 316 0.74 6.08 -6.54
CA ALA A 316 0.19 7.41 -6.27
C ALA A 316 1.03 8.53 -6.92
N ASP A 317 1.64 9.40 -6.12
CA ASP A 317 2.54 10.49 -6.52
C ASP A 317 4.02 10.06 -6.62
N ASP A 318 4.40 8.95 -5.98
CA ASP A 318 5.75 8.40 -6.08
C ASP A 318 5.90 7.57 -7.37
N PHE A 319 7.00 7.75 -8.11
CA PHE A 319 7.31 6.92 -9.26
C PHE A 319 8.79 6.56 -9.36
N LEU A 320 9.07 5.44 -10.00
CA LEU A 320 10.42 4.96 -10.26
C LEU A 320 10.58 4.69 -11.75
N VAL A 321 11.64 5.25 -12.34
CA VAL A 321 12.03 4.99 -13.73
C VAL A 321 13.36 4.27 -13.75
N GLY A 322 13.45 3.21 -14.55
CA GLY A 322 14.69 2.49 -14.80
C GLY A 322 15.18 2.74 -16.23
N VAL A 323 16.42 3.22 -16.37
CA VAL A 323 17.02 3.54 -17.66
C VAL A 323 18.18 2.60 -17.93
N ILE A 324 18.15 1.94 -19.10
CA ILE A 324 19.30 1.28 -19.73
C ILE A 324 19.79 2.21 -20.84
N GLY A 325 20.84 2.95 -20.58
CA GLY A 325 21.43 3.99 -21.42
C GLY A 325 22.56 4.71 -20.72
N SER A 326 22.99 5.84 -21.26
CA SER A 326 23.96 6.73 -20.64
C SER A 326 23.36 7.54 -19.47
N GLN A 327 24.19 8.20 -18.68
CA GLN A 327 23.74 9.15 -17.66
C GLN A 327 23.03 10.35 -18.31
N GLN A 328 23.50 10.78 -19.47
CA GLN A 328 22.88 11.85 -20.23
C GLN A 328 21.45 11.48 -20.67
N ASP A 329 21.23 10.24 -21.12
CA ASP A 329 19.89 9.74 -21.43
C ASP A 329 18.96 9.84 -20.19
N ALA A 330 19.47 9.47 -19.00
CA ALA A 330 18.68 9.55 -17.77
C ALA A 330 18.34 11.00 -17.41
N LEU A 331 19.27 11.94 -17.62
CA LEU A 331 19.04 13.37 -17.39
C LEU A 331 17.99 13.94 -18.37
N GLU A 332 18.10 13.60 -19.65
CA GLU A 332 17.14 14.02 -20.66
C GLU A 332 15.72 13.50 -20.38
N ILE A 333 15.60 12.23 -19.96
CA ILE A 333 14.34 11.63 -19.56
C ILE A 333 13.76 12.36 -18.34
N LYS A 334 14.58 12.63 -17.31
CA LYS A 334 14.16 13.41 -16.13
C LYS A 334 13.61 14.77 -16.54
N ASN A 335 14.31 15.49 -17.43
CA ASN A 335 13.91 16.81 -17.90
C ASN A 335 12.60 16.74 -18.72
N LYS A 336 12.45 15.74 -19.60
CA LYS A 336 11.21 15.52 -20.37
C LYS A 336 10.00 15.25 -19.44
N ILE A 337 10.18 14.46 -18.37
CA ILE A 337 9.14 14.23 -17.39
C ILE A 337 8.77 15.53 -16.65
N GLY A 338 9.77 16.32 -16.25
CA GLY A 338 9.55 17.60 -15.57
C GLY A 338 8.81 18.61 -16.44
N ALA A 339 9.21 18.74 -17.70
CA ALA A 339 8.53 19.57 -18.68
C ALA A 339 7.08 19.15 -18.90
N PHE A 340 6.84 17.85 -19.11
CA PHE A 340 5.50 17.30 -19.26
C PHE A 340 4.59 17.59 -18.06
N LEU A 341 5.08 17.34 -16.84
CA LEU A 341 4.32 17.61 -15.61
C LEU A 341 3.95 19.09 -15.51
N LYS A 342 4.87 19.98 -15.79
CA LYS A 342 4.69 21.44 -15.70
C LYS A 342 3.73 21.97 -16.75
N GLU A 343 3.91 21.58 -18.01
CA GLU A 343 3.18 22.11 -19.15
C GLU A 343 1.77 21.52 -19.29
N ASN A 344 1.62 20.21 -19.04
CA ASN A 344 0.35 19.52 -19.28
C ASN A 344 -0.48 19.31 -18.02
N LEU A 345 0.16 19.20 -16.86
CA LEU A 345 -0.49 18.90 -15.59
C LEU A 345 -0.33 20.02 -14.54
N HIS A 346 0.35 21.11 -14.85
CA HIS A 346 0.63 22.22 -13.93
C HIS A 346 1.17 21.72 -12.57
N LEU A 347 2.00 20.67 -12.61
CA LEU A 347 2.63 20.07 -11.43
C LEU A 347 4.16 20.20 -11.50
N ASP A 348 4.77 20.43 -10.36
CA ASP A 348 6.22 20.49 -10.25
C ASP A 348 6.81 19.18 -9.69
N MET A 349 7.92 18.72 -10.27
CA MET A 349 8.75 17.70 -9.63
C MET A 349 9.47 18.28 -8.42
N SER A 350 9.63 17.48 -7.38
CA SER A 350 10.47 17.84 -6.24
C SER A 350 11.94 17.67 -6.61
N GLU A 351 12.66 18.75 -6.89
CA GLU A 351 14.08 18.71 -7.26
C GLU A 351 14.96 18.03 -6.18
N GLU A 352 14.66 18.32 -4.91
CA GLU A 352 15.40 17.77 -3.76
C GLU A 352 15.26 16.24 -3.63
N LYS A 353 14.11 15.68 -4.08
CA LYS A 353 13.81 14.26 -3.93
C LYS A 353 13.92 13.50 -5.24
N THR A 354 13.94 14.19 -6.38
CA THR A 354 14.07 13.53 -7.68
C THR A 354 15.54 13.33 -8.02
N LEU A 355 16.05 12.15 -7.67
CA LEU A 355 17.47 11.79 -7.80
C LEU A 355 17.70 10.90 -9.02
N ILE A 356 18.88 10.98 -9.61
CA ILE A 356 19.39 10.02 -10.59
C ILE A 356 20.44 9.16 -9.90
N THR A 357 20.10 7.91 -9.63
CA THR A 357 20.91 6.99 -8.82
C THR A 357 21.52 5.91 -9.70
N PRO A 358 22.88 5.73 -9.69
CA PRO A 358 23.54 4.66 -10.42
C PRO A 358 23.18 3.29 -9.81
N ALA A 359 22.46 2.47 -10.59
CA ALA A 359 21.75 1.29 -10.09
C ALA A 359 22.64 0.17 -9.50
N LYS A 360 23.92 0.10 -9.86
CA LYS A 360 24.87 -0.90 -9.35
C LYS A 360 25.67 -0.42 -8.14
N ARG A 361 25.92 0.89 -8.02
CA ARG A 361 26.77 1.47 -6.98
C ARG A 361 25.97 1.93 -5.78
N ASP A 362 24.85 2.56 -6.06
CA ASP A 362 24.00 3.18 -5.04
C ASP A 362 22.63 2.50 -4.98
N LYS A 363 21.89 2.80 -3.92
CA LYS A 363 20.58 2.24 -3.68
C LYS A 363 19.51 3.32 -3.86
N ALA A 364 18.61 3.11 -4.79
CA ALA A 364 17.42 3.93 -4.94
C ALA A 364 16.41 3.63 -3.84
N HIS A 365 15.63 4.62 -3.44
CA HIS A 365 14.59 4.49 -2.43
C HIS A 365 13.20 4.56 -3.07
N PHE A 366 12.44 3.48 -3.00
CA PHE A 366 11.07 3.46 -3.48
C PHE A 366 10.17 2.66 -2.54
N LEU A 367 9.05 3.25 -2.16
CA LEU A 367 8.07 2.64 -1.24
C LEU A 367 8.72 2.05 0.03
N GLY A 368 9.68 2.79 0.61
CA GLY A 368 10.34 2.39 1.85
C GLY A 368 11.33 1.21 1.73
N TYR A 369 11.64 0.75 0.53
CA TYR A 369 12.69 -0.21 0.23
C TYR A 369 13.92 0.47 -0.36
N GLU A 370 15.08 -0.15 -0.18
CA GLU A 370 16.31 0.12 -0.93
C GLU A 370 16.36 -0.81 -2.14
N ILE A 371 16.56 -0.24 -3.32
CA ILE A 371 16.52 -0.96 -4.60
C ILE A 371 17.85 -0.75 -5.32
N PHE A 372 18.47 -1.83 -5.77
CA PHE A 372 19.70 -1.77 -6.57
C PHE A 372 19.81 -2.98 -7.50
N VAL A 373 20.71 -2.88 -8.48
CA VAL A 373 21.00 -3.95 -9.42
C VAL A 373 22.19 -4.77 -8.93
N CYS A 374 22.01 -6.05 -8.75
CA CYS A 374 23.08 -6.96 -8.32
C CYS A 374 24.17 -7.08 -9.39
N ASP A 375 25.41 -6.95 -8.99
CA ASP A 375 26.61 -7.10 -9.85
C ASP A 375 27.43 -8.35 -9.48
N ASP A 376 26.76 -9.43 -9.09
CA ASP A 376 27.40 -10.70 -8.73
C ASP A 376 27.51 -11.58 -9.97
N LEU A 377 28.74 -11.79 -10.44
CA LEU A 377 29.09 -12.67 -11.56
C LEU A 377 29.30 -14.13 -11.14
N THR A 378 29.20 -14.45 -9.85
CA THR A 378 29.45 -15.80 -9.32
C THR A 378 28.50 -16.82 -9.97
N PRO A 379 29.04 -17.87 -10.61
CA PRO A 379 28.21 -18.91 -11.18
C PRO A 379 27.51 -19.72 -10.09
N ARG A 380 26.21 -19.94 -10.24
CA ARG A 380 25.40 -20.77 -9.33
C ARG A 380 24.67 -21.84 -10.11
N ASN A 381 24.40 -22.98 -9.48
CA ASN A 381 23.56 -23.99 -10.06
C ASN A 381 22.13 -23.49 -10.17
N GLY A 382 21.65 -23.32 -11.40
CA GLY A 382 20.28 -22.93 -11.70
C GLY A 382 19.35 -24.14 -11.75
N ALA A 383 18.08 -23.91 -11.99
CA ALA A 383 17.12 -24.97 -12.27
C ALA A 383 17.63 -25.86 -13.42
N ARG A 384 17.45 -27.18 -13.32
CA ARG A 384 17.94 -28.19 -14.26
C ARG A 384 19.47 -28.39 -14.25
N SER A 385 20.12 -28.21 -13.10
CA SER A 385 21.57 -28.45 -12.88
C SER A 385 22.53 -27.71 -13.85
N LYS A 386 22.07 -26.68 -14.51
CA LYS A 386 22.92 -25.85 -15.39
C LYS A 386 23.50 -24.67 -14.60
N THR A 387 24.82 -24.61 -14.53
CA THR A 387 25.53 -23.47 -13.92
C THR A 387 25.30 -22.20 -14.74
N ARG A 388 24.81 -21.14 -14.09
CA ARG A 388 24.51 -19.84 -14.70
C ARG A 388 24.83 -18.69 -13.75
N ARG A 389 25.08 -17.51 -14.29
CA ARG A 389 25.18 -16.25 -13.52
C ARG A 389 23.77 -15.72 -13.23
N VAL A 390 23.11 -16.30 -12.25
CA VAL A 390 21.69 -16.07 -11.98
C VAL A 390 21.43 -14.69 -11.36
N MET A 391 22.41 -14.16 -10.62
CA MET A 391 22.22 -12.93 -9.81
C MET A 391 22.59 -11.65 -10.55
N ASN A 392 23.51 -11.71 -11.53
CA ASN A 392 23.96 -10.52 -12.23
C ASN A 392 22.83 -9.83 -12.99
N GLY A 393 22.67 -8.54 -12.76
CA GLY A 393 21.62 -7.72 -13.37
C GLY A 393 20.25 -7.83 -12.71
N GLN A 394 20.06 -8.71 -11.73
CA GLN A 394 18.80 -8.85 -11.00
C GLN A 394 18.55 -7.67 -10.07
N ILE A 395 17.30 -7.30 -9.91
CA ILE A 395 16.88 -6.30 -8.93
C ILE A 395 16.85 -6.91 -7.54
N MET A 396 17.51 -6.22 -6.61
CA MET A 396 17.53 -6.54 -5.19
C MET A 396 16.65 -5.54 -4.44
N LEU A 397 15.77 -6.06 -3.60
CA LEU A 397 14.91 -5.29 -2.71
C LEU A 397 15.41 -5.50 -1.28
N TYR A 398 15.84 -4.44 -0.62
CA TYR A 398 16.39 -4.53 0.74
C TYR A 398 15.56 -3.74 1.75
N VAL A 399 15.54 -4.23 2.97
CA VAL A 399 15.00 -3.53 4.13
C VAL A 399 16.04 -2.52 4.60
N PRO A 400 15.75 -1.22 4.59
CA PRO A 400 16.68 -0.23 5.11
C PRO A 400 16.87 -0.40 6.62
N LYS A 401 18.14 -0.40 7.08
CA LYS A 401 18.46 -0.57 8.51
C LYS A 401 17.78 0.48 9.39
N GLU A 402 17.79 1.72 8.94
CA GLU A 402 17.17 2.83 9.67
C GLU A 402 15.66 2.65 9.89
N LYS A 403 14.95 2.07 8.95
CA LYS A 403 13.49 1.90 9.04
C LYS A 403 13.09 1.00 10.22
N TRP A 404 13.69 -0.17 10.35
CA TRP A 404 13.35 -1.08 11.44
C TRP A 404 13.96 -0.63 12.77
N MET A 405 15.12 0.03 12.77
CA MET A 405 15.68 0.65 13.98
C MET A 405 14.77 1.77 14.49
N ASN A 406 14.34 2.69 13.62
CA ASN A 406 13.42 3.76 14.00
C ASN A 406 12.09 3.23 14.54
N LYS A 407 11.63 2.05 14.07
CA LYS A 407 10.47 1.38 14.66
C LYS A 407 10.72 0.91 16.10
N LEU A 408 11.89 0.32 16.38
CA LEU A 408 12.25 -0.06 17.77
C LEU A 408 12.28 1.15 18.71
N PHE A 409 12.81 2.29 18.25
CA PHE A 409 12.78 3.54 19.01
C PHE A 409 11.36 4.07 19.20
N SER A 410 10.55 4.09 18.15
CA SER A 410 9.17 4.58 18.21
C SER A 410 8.29 3.74 19.13
N TYR A 411 8.56 2.43 19.22
CA TYR A 411 7.90 1.51 20.14
C TYR A 411 8.50 1.55 21.55
N GLN A 412 9.58 2.31 21.76
CA GLN A 412 10.30 2.37 23.04
C GLN A 412 10.73 0.99 23.54
N THR A 413 11.27 0.18 22.64
CA THR A 413 11.71 -1.21 22.92
C THR A 413 13.21 -1.35 23.06
N MET A 414 13.97 -0.33 22.65
CA MET A 414 15.42 -0.35 22.57
C MET A 414 16.04 0.97 22.99
N LYS A 415 17.24 0.90 23.60
CA LYS A 415 18.17 2.02 23.76
C LYS A 415 19.53 1.63 23.19
N ILE A 416 20.26 2.61 22.67
CA ILE A 416 21.65 2.47 22.23
C ILE A 416 22.52 3.17 23.25
N THR A 417 23.54 2.49 23.76
CA THR A 417 24.61 3.05 24.58
C THR A 417 25.93 2.78 23.89
N ARG A 418 26.93 3.59 24.13
CA ARG A 418 28.30 3.33 23.68
C ARG A 418 29.07 2.69 24.82
N ASP A 419 29.71 1.57 24.54
CA ASP A 419 30.63 0.93 25.46
C ASP A 419 31.82 1.86 25.70
N VAL A 420 32.14 2.10 26.98
CA VAL A 420 33.16 3.09 27.38
C VAL A 420 34.57 2.63 26.99
N VAL A 421 34.80 1.31 26.92
CA VAL A 421 36.13 0.74 26.63
C VAL A 421 36.36 0.55 25.13
N THR A 422 35.35 0.04 24.41
CA THR A 422 35.49 -0.30 22.98
C THR A 422 34.96 0.76 22.04
N GLY A 423 34.25 1.77 22.53
CA GLY A 423 33.55 2.79 21.72
C GLY A 423 32.41 2.24 20.85
N LYS A 424 32.14 0.95 20.89
CA LYS A 424 31.12 0.28 20.07
C LYS A 424 29.70 0.53 20.59
N GLU A 425 28.75 0.58 19.66
CA GLU A 425 27.33 0.67 19.99
C GLU A 425 26.83 -0.63 20.62
N VAL A 426 26.24 -0.52 21.80
CA VAL A 426 25.58 -1.62 22.52
C VAL A 426 24.07 -1.40 22.46
N TRP A 427 23.38 -2.33 21.85
CA TRP A 427 21.94 -2.30 21.72
C TRP A 427 21.29 -3.07 22.86
N THR A 428 20.51 -2.37 23.65
CA THR A 428 19.87 -2.95 24.84
C THR A 428 18.35 -2.82 24.74
N SER A 429 17.64 -3.95 24.82
CA SER A 429 16.18 -3.93 24.92
C SER A 429 15.73 -3.32 26.25
N ILE A 430 14.62 -2.58 26.27
CA ILE A 430 14.01 -1.96 27.45
C ILE A 430 12.54 -2.35 27.57
N GLN A 431 12.01 -2.26 28.81
CA GLN A 431 10.59 -2.48 29.06
C GLN A 431 9.74 -1.32 28.53
N ARG A 432 8.51 -1.61 28.12
CA ARG A 432 7.53 -0.62 27.66
C ARG A 432 6.60 -0.23 28.82
N LYS A 433 6.89 0.88 29.48
CA LYS A 433 6.14 1.35 30.66
C LYS A 433 4.65 1.53 30.37
N GLN A 434 4.30 1.98 29.17
CA GLN A 434 2.91 2.21 28.76
C GLN A 434 2.05 0.93 28.63
N LEU A 435 2.65 -0.25 28.65
CA LEU A 435 1.92 -1.52 28.56
C LEU A 435 1.76 -2.24 29.90
N LEU A 436 2.35 -1.74 30.98
CA LEU A 436 2.38 -2.44 32.28
C LEU A 436 0.98 -2.65 32.88
N HIS A 437 0.02 -1.76 32.56
CA HIS A 437 -1.36 -1.84 33.03
C HIS A 437 -2.25 -2.79 32.22
N LEU A 438 -1.77 -3.27 31.06
CA LEU A 438 -2.54 -4.18 30.20
C LEU A 438 -2.45 -5.62 30.71
N ASP A 439 -3.43 -6.44 30.28
CA ASP A 439 -3.37 -7.90 30.50
C ASP A 439 -2.21 -8.53 29.74
N ASP A 440 -1.68 -9.67 30.25
CA ASP A 440 -0.52 -10.36 29.67
C ASP A 440 -0.77 -10.79 28.21
N LEU A 441 -2.00 -11.26 27.94
CA LEU A 441 -2.42 -11.64 26.60
C LEU A 441 -2.48 -10.41 25.66
N GLU A 442 -2.92 -9.26 26.15
CA GLU A 442 -2.93 -8.01 25.38
C GLU A 442 -1.51 -7.54 25.08
N ILE A 443 -0.61 -7.61 26.07
CA ILE A 443 0.82 -7.31 25.89
C ILE A 443 1.39 -8.20 24.79
N LEU A 444 1.22 -9.50 24.88
CA LEU A 444 1.72 -10.47 23.88
C LEU A 444 1.16 -10.17 22.49
N ARG A 445 -0.15 -9.92 22.39
CA ARG A 445 -0.82 -9.61 21.11
C ARG A 445 -0.32 -8.30 20.49
N GLN A 446 -0.04 -7.29 21.31
CA GLN A 446 0.50 -6.01 20.84
C GLN A 446 1.88 -6.21 20.20
N TYR A 447 2.80 -6.92 20.87
CA TYR A 447 4.11 -7.24 20.31
C TYR A 447 4.01 -8.05 19.03
N ASN A 448 3.16 -9.08 19.01
CA ASN A 448 2.93 -9.90 17.83
C ASN A 448 2.37 -9.11 16.66
N ALA A 449 1.42 -8.19 16.90
CA ALA A 449 0.83 -7.35 15.86
C ALA A 449 1.88 -6.42 15.25
N GLU A 450 2.74 -5.82 16.06
CA GLU A 450 3.81 -4.92 15.61
C GLU A 450 4.88 -5.67 14.80
N ILE A 451 5.27 -6.88 15.24
CA ILE A 451 6.23 -7.74 14.53
C ILE A 451 5.64 -8.18 13.18
N ARG A 452 4.41 -8.71 13.18
CA ARG A 452 3.73 -9.15 11.95
C ARG A 452 3.52 -8.00 10.98
N GLY A 453 3.16 -6.82 11.47
CA GLY A 453 2.97 -5.63 10.65
C GLY A 453 4.24 -5.24 9.88
N LEU A 454 5.39 -5.20 10.56
CA LEU A 454 6.66 -4.88 9.93
C LEU A 454 7.11 -5.99 8.97
N TYR A 455 7.05 -7.26 9.40
CA TYR A 455 7.43 -8.39 8.55
C TYR A 455 6.53 -8.51 7.32
N ASN A 456 5.23 -8.38 7.46
CA ASN A 456 4.31 -8.44 6.34
C ASN A 456 4.64 -7.39 5.28
N TYR A 457 5.05 -6.19 5.70
CA TYR A 457 5.49 -5.15 4.77
C TYR A 457 6.78 -5.54 4.03
N TYR A 458 7.77 -6.09 4.73
CA TYR A 458 9.11 -6.37 4.20
C TYR A 458 9.35 -7.82 3.78
N LYS A 459 8.37 -8.70 3.84
CA LYS A 459 8.52 -10.13 3.56
C LYS A 459 9.05 -10.48 2.16
N ILE A 460 8.89 -9.58 1.17
CA ILE A 460 9.41 -9.76 -0.19
C ILE A 460 10.87 -9.34 -0.37
N ALA A 461 11.45 -8.69 0.64
CA ALA A 461 12.84 -8.23 0.60
C ALA A 461 13.82 -9.39 0.51
N ASN A 462 14.92 -9.20 -0.24
CA ASN A 462 15.97 -10.20 -0.38
C ASN A 462 16.71 -10.46 0.95
N ASN A 463 16.80 -9.44 1.81
CA ASN A 463 17.40 -9.50 3.14
C ASN A 463 16.35 -9.52 4.27
N ALA A 464 15.15 -10.08 4.04
CA ALA A 464 14.09 -10.10 5.05
C ALA A 464 14.56 -10.69 6.41
N THR A 465 15.53 -11.60 6.40
CA THR A 465 16.14 -12.19 7.60
C THR A 465 16.81 -11.17 8.52
N VAL A 466 17.12 -9.95 8.05
CA VAL A 466 17.63 -8.88 8.93
C VAL A 466 16.64 -8.52 10.05
N LEU A 467 15.36 -8.83 9.83
CA LEU A 467 14.29 -8.63 10.81
C LEU A 467 14.36 -9.63 11.99
N ASP A 468 15.23 -10.66 11.94
CA ASP A 468 15.53 -11.52 13.11
C ASP A 468 16.07 -10.66 14.26
N SER A 469 16.95 -9.68 13.96
CA SER A 469 17.46 -8.75 14.95
C SER A 469 16.34 -7.87 15.55
N PHE A 470 15.41 -7.42 14.72
CA PHE A 470 14.22 -6.70 15.18
C PHE A 470 13.36 -7.59 16.10
N GLY A 471 13.05 -8.80 15.67
CA GLY A 471 12.27 -9.78 16.44
C GLY A 471 12.93 -10.12 17.79
N TYR A 472 14.25 -10.25 17.80
CA TYR A 472 15.03 -10.48 19.02
C TYR A 472 14.86 -9.33 20.03
N MET A 473 15.04 -8.08 19.58
CA MET A 473 14.89 -6.91 20.43
C MET A 473 13.47 -6.79 20.98
N MET A 474 12.44 -7.04 20.15
CA MET A 474 11.04 -7.06 20.55
C MET A 474 10.76 -8.14 21.60
N LYS A 475 11.29 -9.36 21.40
CA LYS A 475 11.13 -10.49 22.31
C LYS A 475 11.68 -10.18 23.70
N TYR A 476 12.91 -9.67 23.76
CA TYR A 476 13.53 -9.32 25.04
C TYR A 476 12.88 -8.10 25.70
N SER A 477 12.39 -7.14 24.92
CA SER A 477 11.59 -6.02 25.43
C SER A 477 10.30 -6.51 26.07
N MET A 478 9.60 -7.47 25.46
CA MET A 478 8.41 -8.09 26.02
C MET A 478 8.72 -8.80 27.35
N TYR A 479 9.77 -9.59 27.39
CA TYR A 479 10.19 -10.25 28.65
C TYR A 479 10.46 -9.24 29.78
N LYS A 480 11.16 -8.15 29.47
CA LYS A 480 11.43 -7.07 30.44
C LYS A 480 10.15 -6.33 30.84
N THR A 481 9.19 -6.16 29.93
CA THR A 481 7.89 -5.56 30.23
C THR A 481 7.10 -6.42 31.22
N LEU A 482 7.01 -7.71 30.99
CA LEU A 482 6.35 -8.65 31.91
C LEU A 482 7.12 -8.77 33.24
N ALA A 483 8.45 -8.78 33.21
CA ALA A 483 9.27 -8.81 34.41
C ALA A 483 9.07 -7.56 35.28
N ALA A 484 8.98 -6.39 34.66
CA ALA A 484 8.68 -5.14 35.35
C ALA A 484 7.24 -5.10 35.91
N LYS A 485 6.25 -5.63 35.18
CA LYS A 485 4.86 -5.76 35.64
C LYS A 485 4.74 -6.58 36.91
N TYR A 486 5.49 -7.69 37.00
CA TYR A 486 5.44 -8.62 38.13
C TYR A 486 6.59 -8.44 39.14
N HIS A 487 7.37 -7.35 39.02
CA HIS A 487 8.52 -7.07 39.90
C HIS A 487 9.45 -8.28 40.07
N THR A 488 9.76 -8.98 38.94
CA THR A 488 10.54 -10.22 38.95
C THR A 488 11.65 -10.23 37.90
N LYS A 489 12.51 -11.26 37.92
CA LYS A 489 13.59 -11.44 36.96
C LYS A 489 13.06 -12.02 35.62
N VAL A 490 13.67 -11.64 34.50
CA VAL A 490 13.34 -12.14 33.16
C VAL A 490 13.37 -13.68 33.07
N LYS A 491 14.31 -14.33 33.82
CA LYS A 491 14.41 -15.80 33.88
C LYS A 491 13.10 -16.43 34.35
N LYS A 492 12.52 -15.92 35.44
CA LYS A 492 11.25 -16.44 36.01
C LYS A 492 10.08 -16.24 35.03
N ILE A 493 10.05 -15.11 34.30
CA ILE A 493 9.01 -14.88 33.27
C ILE A 493 9.13 -15.89 32.13
N ARG A 494 10.34 -16.18 31.66
CA ARG A 494 10.56 -17.18 30.61
C ARG A 494 10.14 -18.59 31.06
N GLU A 495 10.39 -18.95 32.30
CA GLU A 495 9.97 -20.22 32.88
C GLU A 495 8.43 -20.29 33.02
N LYS A 496 7.80 -19.25 33.56
CA LYS A 496 6.35 -19.18 33.79
C LYS A 496 5.53 -19.36 32.50
N TYR A 497 5.96 -18.74 31.40
CA TYR A 497 5.22 -18.73 30.12
C TYR A 497 5.83 -19.65 29.06
N ARG A 498 6.66 -20.58 29.45
CA ARG A 498 7.27 -21.57 28.55
C ARG A 498 6.24 -22.62 28.13
N ILE A 499 6.07 -22.79 26.80
CA ILE A 499 5.22 -23.80 26.21
C ILE A 499 6.07 -24.58 25.19
N GLY A 500 6.59 -25.73 25.62
CA GLY A 500 7.56 -26.49 24.84
C GLY A 500 8.84 -25.69 24.59
N LYS A 501 9.15 -25.39 23.33
CA LYS A 501 10.27 -24.53 22.90
C LYS A 501 9.93 -23.06 22.79
N ASP A 502 8.62 -22.72 22.78
CA ASP A 502 8.10 -21.39 22.53
C ASP A 502 7.73 -20.68 23.84
N PHE A 503 7.43 -19.39 23.69
CA PHE A 503 6.85 -18.55 24.74
C PHE A 503 5.38 -18.28 24.36
N GLY A 504 4.46 -18.53 25.31
CA GLY A 504 3.04 -18.33 25.05
C GLY A 504 2.21 -18.15 26.31
N ILE A 505 0.97 -17.72 26.12
CA ILE A 505 0.00 -17.49 27.18
C ILE A 505 -1.24 -18.32 26.88
N CYS A 506 -1.64 -19.18 27.83
CA CYS A 506 -2.89 -19.91 27.78
C CYS A 506 -4.01 -19.01 28.30
N TYR A 507 -5.17 -19.03 27.65
CA TYR A 507 -6.35 -18.27 28.03
C TYR A 507 -7.63 -19.04 27.73
N GLU A 508 -8.63 -18.83 28.55
CA GLU A 508 -9.91 -19.49 28.39
C GLU A 508 -10.81 -18.78 27.39
N THR A 509 -11.54 -19.55 26.61
CA THR A 509 -12.58 -19.08 25.70
C THR A 509 -13.84 -19.93 25.85
N LYS A 510 -14.98 -19.48 25.32
CA LYS A 510 -16.22 -20.29 25.30
C LYS A 510 -16.04 -21.65 24.60
N SER A 511 -15.04 -21.78 23.74
CA SER A 511 -14.69 -23.02 23.01
C SER A 511 -13.53 -23.80 23.66
N GLY A 512 -13.18 -23.52 24.91
CA GLY A 512 -12.09 -24.18 25.66
C GLY A 512 -10.81 -23.31 25.77
N ILE A 513 -9.77 -23.90 26.32
CA ILE A 513 -8.47 -23.27 26.52
C ILE A 513 -7.76 -23.08 25.17
N LYS A 514 -7.29 -21.87 24.90
CA LYS A 514 -6.48 -21.53 23.73
C LYS A 514 -5.14 -20.99 24.16
N THR A 515 -4.13 -21.20 23.31
CA THR A 515 -2.77 -20.73 23.51
C THR A 515 -2.44 -19.64 22.49
N ALA A 516 -1.94 -18.52 22.97
CA ALA A 516 -1.35 -17.48 22.13
C ALA A 516 0.18 -17.57 22.23
N LEU A 517 0.86 -17.90 21.16
CA LEU A 517 2.31 -17.95 21.11
C LEU A 517 2.89 -16.58 20.73
N PHE A 518 4.09 -16.27 21.24
CA PHE A 518 4.90 -15.20 20.68
C PHE A 518 5.28 -15.56 19.25
N TYR A 519 5.38 -14.55 18.39
CA TYR A 519 5.70 -14.73 16.98
C TYR A 519 6.93 -15.65 16.78
N ASN A 520 6.73 -16.77 16.11
CA ASN A 520 7.73 -17.81 15.86
C ASN A 520 7.79 -18.31 14.41
N ASP A 521 7.05 -17.64 13.49
CA ASP A 521 7.00 -18.02 12.06
C ASP A 521 8.30 -17.72 11.30
N GLY A 522 9.26 -17.01 11.96
CA GLY A 522 10.53 -16.57 11.36
C GLY A 522 10.36 -15.42 10.35
N PHE A 523 11.50 -14.97 9.80
CA PHE A 523 11.55 -13.82 8.88
C PHE A 523 12.11 -14.21 7.50
N ARG A 524 11.67 -15.34 6.98
CA ARG A 524 12.10 -15.82 5.66
C ARG A 524 11.47 -14.99 4.56
N ARG A 525 12.24 -14.75 3.49
CA ARG A 525 11.71 -14.11 2.29
C ARG A 525 10.56 -14.91 1.71
N GLN A 526 9.46 -14.22 1.37
CA GLN A 526 8.32 -14.77 0.63
C GLN A 526 8.32 -14.22 -0.79
N THR A 527 8.01 -15.07 -1.76
CA THR A 527 7.90 -14.69 -3.18
C THR A 527 6.45 -14.43 -3.59
N GLU A 528 5.51 -14.94 -2.82
CA GLU A 528 4.08 -14.72 -3.05
C GLU A 528 3.64 -13.37 -2.49
N VAL A 529 2.92 -12.64 -3.32
CA VAL A 529 2.38 -11.32 -2.99
C VAL A 529 0.92 -11.47 -2.67
N ALA A 530 0.54 -11.14 -1.44
CA ALA A 530 -0.87 -10.98 -1.11
C ALA A 530 -1.39 -9.72 -1.83
N THR A 531 -2.31 -9.91 -2.77
CA THR A 531 -2.97 -8.80 -3.46
C THR A 531 -4.01 -8.17 -2.55
N GLY A 532 -3.94 -6.84 -2.35
CA GLY A 532 -5.02 -6.06 -1.74
C GLY A 532 -5.12 -6.00 -0.23
N GLU A 533 -4.24 -6.66 0.56
CA GLU A 533 -4.36 -6.65 2.02
C GLU A 533 -3.65 -5.47 2.71
N PHE A 534 -2.68 -4.83 2.06
CA PHE A 534 -1.84 -3.79 2.67
C PHE A 534 -2.34 -2.37 2.44
N ASP A 535 -3.00 -2.13 1.31
CA ASP A 535 -3.63 -0.85 1.00
C ASP A 535 -5.11 -0.91 1.43
N THR A 536 -5.35 -0.53 2.68
CA THR A 536 -6.66 -0.63 3.34
C THR A 536 -7.77 0.23 2.70
N GLN A 537 -7.49 0.97 1.64
CA GLN A 537 -8.44 1.93 1.10
C GLN A 537 -9.39 1.36 0.06
N VAL A 538 -9.04 0.29 -0.64
CA VAL A 538 -9.88 -0.24 -1.71
C VAL A 538 -10.34 -1.64 -1.40
N LYS A 539 -11.51 -1.75 -0.77
CA LYS A 539 -12.24 -3.01 -0.72
C LYS A 539 -13.01 -3.19 -2.03
N SER A 540 -12.96 -4.39 -2.60
CA SER A 540 -13.80 -4.73 -3.75
C SER A 540 -15.27 -4.41 -3.43
N TYR A 541 -15.92 -3.65 -4.30
CA TYR A 541 -17.36 -3.36 -4.21
C TYR A 541 -18.23 -4.56 -4.61
N PHE A 542 -17.64 -5.69 -5.00
CA PHE A 542 -18.35 -6.93 -5.35
C PHE A 542 -18.73 -7.74 -4.11
N ARG A 543 -19.42 -7.15 -3.14
CA ARG A 543 -20.06 -7.92 -2.09
C ARG A 543 -21.41 -8.43 -2.58
N THR A 544 -21.59 -9.74 -2.54
CA THR A 544 -22.78 -10.41 -3.07
C THR A 544 -24.01 -10.28 -2.19
N SER A 545 -23.84 -9.97 -0.90
CA SER A 545 -24.94 -9.84 0.05
C SER A 545 -24.80 -8.59 0.92
N PRO A 546 -25.91 -7.96 1.37
CA PRO A 546 -25.90 -6.91 2.36
C PRO A 546 -25.27 -7.41 3.67
N CYS A 547 -24.52 -6.55 4.37
CA CYS A 547 -24.05 -6.89 5.71
C CYS A 547 -25.23 -6.92 6.70
N SER A 548 -25.04 -7.62 7.82
CA SER A 548 -26.05 -7.73 8.86
C SER A 548 -26.58 -6.37 9.36
N LEU A 549 -25.75 -5.30 9.32
CA LEU A 549 -26.15 -3.95 9.70
C LEU A 549 -27.23 -3.39 8.77
N ILE A 550 -27.06 -3.54 7.44
CA ILE A 550 -28.07 -3.09 6.47
C ILE A 550 -29.37 -3.88 6.61
N GLN A 551 -29.29 -5.19 6.84
CA GLN A 551 -30.48 -6.03 7.09
C GLN A 551 -31.21 -5.58 8.35
N ARG A 552 -30.50 -5.31 9.44
CA ARG A 552 -31.06 -4.80 10.71
C ARG A 552 -31.73 -3.44 10.53
N LEU A 553 -31.11 -2.51 9.78
CA LEU A 553 -31.69 -1.21 9.49
C LEU A 553 -32.98 -1.32 8.64
N LYS A 554 -33.01 -2.24 7.68
CA LYS A 554 -34.18 -2.50 6.82
C LYS A 554 -35.30 -3.27 7.53
N ALA A 555 -35.00 -3.96 8.64
CA ALA A 555 -35.98 -4.73 9.40
C ALA A 555 -37.01 -3.86 10.12
N ARG A 556 -36.79 -2.55 10.26
CA ARG A 556 -37.67 -1.58 10.92
C ARG A 556 -38.06 -1.95 12.33
N LYS A 557 -37.19 -2.71 13.05
CA LYS A 557 -37.41 -3.13 14.44
C LYS A 557 -36.29 -2.58 15.32
N CYS A 558 -36.64 -1.88 16.39
CA CYS A 558 -35.69 -1.38 17.37
C CYS A 558 -35.02 -2.54 18.13
N GLU A 559 -33.70 -2.54 18.26
CA GLU A 559 -32.97 -3.61 18.98
C GLU A 559 -33.01 -3.47 20.51
N TRP A 560 -33.61 -2.40 21.01
CA TRP A 560 -33.73 -2.13 22.45
C TRP A 560 -35.17 -2.29 22.96
N CYS A 561 -36.09 -1.46 22.50
CA CYS A 561 -37.48 -1.49 22.94
C CYS A 561 -38.37 -2.40 22.09
N GLU A 562 -37.82 -3.06 21.06
CA GLU A 562 -38.49 -3.98 20.13
C GLU A 562 -39.63 -3.36 19.30
N ALA A 563 -39.86 -2.05 19.38
CA ALA A 563 -40.90 -1.38 18.59
C ALA A 563 -40.69 -1.66 17.08
N GLU A 564 -41.78 -1.99 16.40
CA GLU A 564 -41.78 -2.33 14.97
C GLU A 564 -42.36 -1.18 14.14
N ASN A 565 -41.98 -1.15 12.85
CA ASN A 565 -42.39 -0.13 11.88
C ASN A 565 -42.06 1.33 12.28
N VAL A 566 -41.00 1.49 13.08
CA VAL A 566 -40.52 2.80 13.53
C VAL A 566 -39.30 3.24 12.70
N ASP A 567 -39.04 4.56 12.72
CA ASP A 567 -37.81 5.11 12.16
C ASP A 567 -36.62 4.69 13.00
N LEU A 568 -35.61 4.18 12.32
CA LEU A 568 -34.43 3.62 12.95
C LEU A 568 -33.19 4.46 12.67
N GLU A 569 -32.37 4.59 13.70
CA GLU A 569 -31.04 5.18 13.65
C GLU A 569 -30.00 4.18 14.12
N VAL A 570 -28.82 4.25 13.54
CA VAL A 570 -27.73 3.36 13.93
C VAL A 570 -26.83 4.10 14.92
N HIS A 571 -26.84 3.65 16.16
CA HIS A 571 -25.85 4.08 17.14
C HIS A 571 -24.51 3.42 16.88
N HIS A 572 -23.44 4.24 16.85
CA HIS A 572 -22.07 3.82 16.61
C HIS A 572 -21.16 4.14 17.80
N VAL A 573 -20.30 3.20 18.17
CA VAL A 573 -19.19 3.47 19.09
C VAL A 573 -17.86 3.40 18.36
N ARG A 574 -16.92 4.24 18.75
CA ARG A 574 -15.59 4.31 18.13
C ARG A 574 -14.84 2.99 18.28
N ARG A 575 -14.78 2.45 19.49
CA ARG A 575 -14.17 1.16 19.82
C ARG A 575 -14.93 0.49 20.96
N LEU A 576 -15.16 -0.81 20.86
CA LEU A 576 -15.81 -1.56 21.96
C LEU A 576 -15.03 -1.51 23.28
N LYS A 577 -13.70 -1.41 23.21
CA LYS A 577 -12.85 -1.30 24.41
C LYS A 577 -12.99 0.04 25.16
N ASP A 578 -13.57 1.05 24.53
CA ASP A 578 -13.82 2.36 25.15
C ASP A 578 -15.08 2.31 26.04
N LEU A 579 -15.92 1.28 25.86
CA LEU A 579 -17.12 1.03 26.70
C LEU A 579 -16.71 0.44 28.05
N LYS A 580 -17.26 1.00 29.12
CA LYS A 580 -16.95 0.58 30.50
C LYS A 580 -17.86 -0.54 31.01
N GLY A 581 -18.92 -0.89 30.28
CA GLY A 581 -19.92 -1.88 30.68
C GLY A 581 -20.76 -1.46 31.90
N LYS A 582 -20.88 -0.18 32.17
CA LYS A 582 -21.68 0.36 33.29
C LYS A 582 -23.16 0.31 32.97
N ALA A 583 -23.54 0.87 31.81
CA ALA A 583 -24.92 0.89 31.34
C ALA A 583 -25.32 -0.47 30.68
N LEU A 584 -26.59 -0.81 30.69
CA LEU A 584 -27.09 -2.06 30.09
C LEU A 584 -26.85 -2.13 28.59
N TRP A 585 -27.01 -1.01 27.87
CA TRP A 585 -26.73 -0.95 26.44
C TRP A 585 -25.23 -1.18 26.12
N GLU A 586 -24.30 -0.68 26.94
CA GLU A 586 -22.87 -0.98 26.79
C GLU A 586 -22.60 -2.49 26.94
N ARG A 587 -23.21 -3.13 27.96
CA ARG A 587 -23.10 -4.57 28.19
C ARG A 587 -23.67 -5.36 27.01
N ALA A 588 -24.79 -4.91 26.43
CA ALA A 588 -25.40 -5.52 25.26
C ALA A 588 -24.48 -5.44 24.03
N MET A 589 -23.85 -4.28 23.76
CA MET A 589 -22.91 -4.11 22.67
C MET A 589 -21.62 -4.93 22.86
N ILE A 590 -21.06 -4.96 24.07
CA ILE A 590 -19.90 -5.76 24.46
C ILE A 590 -20.22 -7.26 24.30
N GLY A 591 -21.34 -7.73 24.85
CA GLY A 591 -21.77 -9.13 24.78
C GLY A 591 -22.03 -9.60 23.36
N ARG A 592 -22.65 -8.77 22.52
CA ARG A 592 -22.86 -9.03 21.10
C ARG A 592 -21.60 -8.82 20.24
N ARG A 593 -20.53 -8.26 20.80
CA ARG A 593 -19.27 -7.88 20.11
C ARG A 593 -19.52 -7.03 18.87
N ARG A 594 -20.43 -6.08 18.94
CA ARG A 594 -20.83 -5.20 17.83
C ARG A 594 -20.59 -3.74 18.20
N LYS A 595 -20.00 -2.99 17.27
CA LYS A 595 -19.81 -1.53 17.38
C LYS A 595 -21.06 -0.73 17.05
N THR A 596 -22.16 -1.39 16.71
CA THR A 596 -23.40 -0.77 16.22
C THR A 596 -24.61 -1.37 16.88
N MET A 597 -25.58 -0.52 17.22
CA MET A 597 -26.91 -0.87 17.69
C MET A 597 -27.93 -0.11 16.84
N VAL A 598 -29.01 -0.77 16.42
CA VAL A 598 -30.07 -0.15 15.62
C VAL A 598 -31.23 0.17 16.56
N LEU A 599 -31.51 1.45 16.73
CA LEU A 599 -32.45 1.98 17.72
C LEU A 599 -33.53 2.81 17.02
N CYS A 600 -34.73 2.91 17.59
CA CYS A 600 -35.65 3.97 17.22
C CYS A 600 -35.12 5.33 17.69
N THR A 601 -35.57 6.42 17.09
CA THR A 601 -35.13 7.78 17.42
C THR A 601 -35.25 8.08 18.92
N ALA A 602 -36.37 7.70 19.55
CA ALA A 602 -36.57 7.90 20.99
C ALA A 602 -35.51 7.16 21.85
N CYS A 603 -35.23 5.88 21.56
CA CYS A 603 -34.20 5.14 22.28
C CYS A 603 -32.79 5.69 22.01
N HIS A 604 -32.52 6.19 20.80
CA HIS A 604 -31.23 6.79 20.45
C HIS A 604 -31.00 8.11 21.20
N ASP A 605 -32.04 8.95 21.30
CA ASP A 605 -32.01 10.20 22.08
C ASP A 605 -31.80 9.94 23.58
N LEU A 606 -32.53 8.95 24.14
CA LEU A 606 -32.35 8.53 25.54
C LEU A 606 -30.92 8.00 25.80
N LEU A 607 -30.33 7.28 24.84
CA LEU A 607 -28.96 6.81 24.96
C LEU A 607 -27.98 7.97 25.05
N HIS A 608 -28.12 8.98 24.18
CA HIS A 608 -27.28 10.17 24.20
C HIS A 608 -27.49 11.06 25.42
N ALA A 609 -28.70 11.06 25.96
CA ALA A 609 -29.01 11.72 27.23
C ALA A 609 -28.52 10.94 28.48
N GLY A 610 -27.93 9.74 28.28
CA GLY A 610 -27.48 8.89 29.39
C GLY A 610 -28.62 8.28 30.22
N LYS A 611 -29.81 8.16 29.61
CA LYS A 611 -31.05 7.70 30.26
C LYS A 611 -31.59 6.38 29.67
N LEU A 612 -30.81 5.73 28.82
CA LEU A 612 -31.18 4.44 28.24
C LEU A 612 -30.64 3.31 29.10
N ASP A 613 -31.40 2.94 30.12
CA ASP A 613 -31.16 1.75 30.97
C ASP A 613 -32.43 0.95 31.20
#